data_bc6701ac51ec835e09ff59af26320e0e
#
_entry.id   bc6701ac51ec835e09ff59af26320e0e
#
_cell.length_a   1.000
_cell.length_b   1.000
_cell.length_c   1.000
_cell.angle_alpha   90.00
_cell.angle_beta   90.00
_cell.angle_gamma   90.00
#
_symmetry.space_group_name_H-M   'P 1'
#
loop_
_entity.id
_entity.type
_entity.pdbx_description
1 polymer ?
#
loop_
_entity_poly.entity_id
_entity_poly.type
_entity_poly.pdbx_seq_one_letter_code
_entity_poly.pdbx_strand_id
1 'polypeptide(L)'
;MSTPLLEVKNLQVRFPVTGGILQRKVADVRAVDGVSFTINRGETLGMVGESGCGKTTVGRAIINILRHVAPGVELDGEVNYIDEQGNRTNLLNLSPSAMKPFRSKIQMIFQDPFSSLNARLSVKQIVAEPLEVHCPDMSKQEIDDKVLWLLERVGLQPEYAGRYPHEFSGGQRQRIGIARALATNPSLIICDEPVSALDVSVQAQVINLMEDLQQEFGMSYLFIAHDLSVVYHISQRIAVMYLGNVVEIGSANNVYFDPVHPYSKALLSAVPEPDPTRTGKQRIILEGDIPTPLNKPSGCGFRTRCPLAQPSCAQDVPDLRTVGNGSTVACPVV
;
A
#
# COMPACT_ATOMS: atom_id res chain seq x y z
N MET A 1 23.06 -9.12 -2.46
CA MET A 1 22.12 -8.86 -1.34
C MET A 1 21.32 -7.62 -1.73
N SER A 2 20.00 -7.69 -1.68
CA SER A 2 19.13 -6.57 -1.99
C SER A 2 19.31 -5.47 -0.92
N THR A 3 19.52 -4.24 -1.33
CA THR A 3 19.73 -3.11 -0.41
C THR A 3 18.39 -2.55 0.04
N PRO A 4 18.10 -2.44 1.35
CA PRO A 4 16.83 -1.91 1.83
C PRO A 4 16.71 -0.41 1.48
N LEU A 5 15.50 0.00 1.05
CA LEU A 5 15.09 1.38 0.78
C LEU A 5 14.24 1.93 1.92
N LEU A 6 13.32 1.11 2.42
CA LEU A 6 12.43 1.45 3.52
C LEU A 6 12.40 0.32 4.54
N GLU A 7 12.46 0.67 5.82
CA GLU A 7 12.32 -0.26 6.93
C GLU A 7 11.24 0.25 7.88
N VAL A 8 10.19 -0.53 8.04
CA VAL A 8 9.08 -0.26 8.97
C VAL A 8 9.25 -1.20 10.17
N LYS A 9 9.29 -0.64 11.39
CA LYS A 9 9.44 -1.39 12.64
C LYS A 9 8.35 -1.04 13.62
N ASN A 10 7.61 -2.05 14.04
CA ASN A 10 6.58 -1.96 15.08
C ASN A 10 5.64 -0.75 14.89
N LEU A 11 5.26 -0.46 13.63
CA LEU A 11 4.38 0.67 13.32
C LEU A 11 3.02 0.47 13.97
N GLN A 12 2.60 1.46 14.76
CA GLN A 12 1.28 1.53 15.37
C GLN A 12 0.59 2.82 14.95
N VAL A 13 -0.69 2.70 14.60
CA VAL A 13 -1.55 3.84 14.27
C VAL A 13 -2.86 3.68 15.01
N ARG A 14 -3.16 4.67 15.87
CA ARG A 14 -4.38 4.70 16.69
C ARG A 14 -5.17 5.97 16.39
N PHE A 15 -6.45 5.80 16.07
CA PHE A 15 -7.37 6.90 15.87
C PHE A 15 -8.23 7.04 17.12
N PRO A 16 -8.22 8.23 17.80
CA PRO A 16 -9.06 8.45 18.96
C PRO A 16 -10.53 8.49 18.57
N VAL A 17 -11.36 7.76 19.29
CA VAL A 17 -12.82 7.90 19.23
C VAL A 17 -13.23 8.84 20.34
N THR A 18 -13.85 9.95 19.97
CA THR A 18 -14.35 10.93 20.92
C THR A 18 -15.85 10.77 21.10
N GLY A 19 -16.35 11.01 22.32
CA GLY A 19 -17.76 10.92 22.64
C GLY A 19 -18.22 11.97 23.65
N GLY A 20 -19.55 12.13 23.75
CA GLY A 20 -20.20 13.09 24.63
C GLY A 20 -20.08 14.54 24.17
N ILE A 21 -20.77 15.46 24.89
CA ILE A 21 -20.81 16.91 24.57
C ILE A 21 -19.42 17.55 24.64
N LEU A 22 -18.53 17.01 25.50
CA LEU A 22 -17.17 17.52 25.70
C LEU A 22 -16.12 16.86 24.78
N GLN A 23 -16.53 16.03 23.81
CA GLN A 23 -15.66 15.32 22.86
C GLN A 23 -14.42 14.67 23.55
N ARG A 24 -14.62 14.05 24.70
CA ARG A 24 -13.55 13.35 25.40
C ARG A 24 -13.23 12.03 24.71
N LYS A 25 -11.96 11.64 24.68
CA LYS A 25 -11.50 10.34 24.17
C LYS A 25 -12.16 9.21 24.99
N VAL A 26 -12.94 8.35 24.33
CA VAL A 26 -13.64 7.21 24.94
C VAL A 26 -13.03 5.88 24.54
N ALA A 27 -12.35 5.79 23.40
CA ALA A 27 -11.69 4.59 22.93
C ALA A 27 -10.65 4.92 21.83
N ASP A 28 -9.88 3.92 21.41
CA ASP A 28 -8.96 4.00 20.28
C ASP A 28 -9.27 2.92 19.25
N VAL A 29 -9.34 3.31 17.98
CA VAL A 29 -9.32 2.37 16.86
C VAL A 29 -7.86 2.07 16.53
N ARG A 30 -7.40 0.86 16.81
CA ARG A 30 -6.04 0.39 16.48
C ARG A 30 -6.01 -0.09 15.02
N ALA A 31 -5.90 0.85 14.10
CA ALA A 31 -5.93 0.54 12.67
C ALA A 31 -4.66 -0.18 12.20
N VAL A 32 -3.50 0.12 12.80
CA VAL A 32 -2.23 -0.59 12.62
C VAL A 32 -1.66 -0.87 14.00
N ASP A 33 -1.17 -2.09 14.24
CA ASP A 33 -0.86 -2.56 15.58
C ASP A 33 0.40 -3.46 15.60
N GLY A 34 1.56 -2.86 15.38
CA GLY A 34 2.84 -3.55 15.43
C GLY A 34 3.33 -4.10 14.07
N VAL A 35 3.01 -3.41 12.97
CA VAL A 35 3.43 -3.83 11.62
C VAL A 35 4.92 -3.60 11.42
N SER A 36 5.61 -4.65 10.94
CA SER A 36 7.04 -4.61 10.60
C SER A 36 7.29 -5.27 9.25
N PHE A 37 8.03 -4.59 8.36
CA PHE A 37 8.48 -5.12 7.07
C PHE A 37 9.59 -4.23 6.48
N THR A 38 10.22 -4.72 5.41
CA THR A 38 11.20 -3.97 4.63
C THR A 38 10.78 -3.93 3.16
N ILE A 39 11.15 -2.87 2.46
CA ILE A 39 11.08 -2.77 1.00
C ILE A 39 12.50 -2.53 0.51
N ASN A 40 12.97 -3.37 -0.42
CA ASN A 40 14.28 -3.22 -1.03
C ASN A 40 14.21 -2.30 -2.26
N ARG A 41 15.37 -1.81 -2.70
CA ARG A 41 15.46 -1.01 -3.93
C ARG A 41 15.07 -1.85 -5.14
N GLY A 42 14.21 -1.28 -6.01
CA GLY A 42 13.68 -1.95 -7.20
C GLY A 42 12.67 -3.08 -6.90
N GLU A 43 12.28 -3.28 -5.63
CA GLU A 43 11.31 -4.31 -5.23
C GLU A 43 9.88 -3.78 -5.26
N THR A 44 8.95 -4.62 -5.66
CA THR A 44 7.52 -4.47 -5.34
C THR A 44 7.17 -5.37 -4.16
N LEU A 45 6.81 -4.75 -3.03
CA LEU A 45 6.16 -5.45 -1.93
C LEU A 45 4.65 -5.32 -2.07
N GLY A 46 3.97 -6.42 -2.32
CA GLY A 46 2.51 -6.49 -2.30
C GLY A 46 1.97 -6.51 -0.87
N MET A 47 0.89 -5.79 -0.61
CA MET A 47 0.20 -5.81 0.68
C MET A 47 -1.28 -6.12 0.48
N VAL A 48 -1.73 -7.26 0.98
CA VAL A 48 -3.07 -7.78 0.78
C VAL A 48 -3.80 -8.02 2.10
N GLY A 49 -5.13 -8.14 2.04
CA GLY A 49 -6.00 -8.42 3.18
C GLY A 49 -7.40 -7.85 2.99
N GLU A 50 -8.35 -8.23 3.86
CA GLU A 50 -9.73 -7.75 3.82
C GLU A 50 -9.82 -6.22 3.90
N SER A 51 -10.92 -5.65 3.37
CA SER A 51 -11.18 -4.21 3.49
C SER A 51 -11.21 -3.78 4.97
N GLY A 52 -10.62 -2.62 5.27
CA GLY A 52 -10.54 -2.10 6.65
C GLY A 52 -9.46 -2.74 7.53
N CYS A 53 -8.62 -3.67 7.04
CA CYS A 53 -7.56 -4.27 7.85
C CYS A 53 -6.33 -3.36 8.11
N GLY A 54 -6.29 -2.12 7.56
CA GLY A 54 -5.26 -1.12 7.85
C GLY A 54 -4.24 -0.86 6.74
N LYS A 55 -4.33 -1.47 5.56
CA LYS A 55 -3.37 -1.32 4.44
C LYS A 55 -3.15 0.13 4.02
N THR A 56 -4.22 0.84 3.68
CA THR A 56 -4.18 2.28 3.33
C THR A 56 -3.59 3.12 4.47
N THR A 57 -3.88 2.76 5.72
CA THR A 57 -3.34 3.46 6.89
C THR A 57 -1.82 3.30 6.98
N VAL A 58 -1.27 2.11 6.69
CA VAL A 58 0.18 1.89 6.60
C VAL A 58 0.80 2.79 5.53
N GLY A 59 0.25 2.82 4.33
CA GLY A 59 0.73 3.69 3.24
C GLY A 59 0.74 5.18 3.64
N ARG A 60 -0.36 5.66 4.22
CA ARG A 60 -0.49 7.05 4.69
C ARG A 60 0.43 7.39 5.87
N ALA A 61 0.74 6.42 6.73
CA ALA A 61 1.72 6.60 7.81
C ALA A 61 3.14 6.75 7.25
N ILE A 62 3.52 5.98 6.24
CA ILE A 62 4.84 6.04 5.61
C ILE A 62 5.11 7.44 5.02
N ILE A 63 4.15 8.04 4.30
CA ILE A 63 4.29 9.40 3.77
C ILE A 63 4.04 10.50 4.82
N ASN A 64 3.78 10.12 6.07
CA ASN A 64 3.56 10.99 7.23
C ASN A 64 2.47 12.06 7.02
N ILE A 65 1.34 11.69 6.39
CA ILE A 65 0.21 12.62 6.18
C ILE A 65 -0.89 12.49 7.23
N LEU A 66 -0.92 11.39 8.01
CA LEU A 66 -2.04 11.12 8.92
C LEU A 66 -2.26 12.21 9.96
N ARG A 67 -1.18 12.83 10.47
CA ARG A 67 -1.28 13.94 11.44
C ARG A 67 -1.96 15.18 10.87
N HIS A 68 -1.97 15.33 9.53
CA HIS A 68 -2.62 16.46 8.85
C HIS A 68 -4.09 16.19 8.53
N VAL A 69 -4.44 14.92 8.26
CA VAL A 69 -5.79 14.54 7.82
C VAL A 69 -6.67 13.97 8.93
N ALA A 70 -6.06 13.55 10.05
CA ALA A 70 -6.76 12.96 11.19
C ALA A 70 -6.26 13.59 12.51
N PRO A 71 -6.92 14.66 13.01
CA PRO A 71 -6.55 15.31 14.26
C PRO A 71 -6.55 14.31 15.43
N GLY A 72 -5.50 14.34 16.26
CA GLY A 72 -5.37 13.48 17.43
C GLY A 72 -4.91 12.05 17.14
N VAL A 73 -4.58 11.70 15.87
CA VAL A 73 -3.99 10.39 15.56
C VAL A 73 -2.67 10.20 16.32
N GLU A 74 -2.52 9.04 16.94
CA GLU A 74 -1.29 8.61 17.60
C GLU A 74 -0.51 7.67 16.67
N LEU A 75 0.76 8.01 16.42
CA LEU A 75 1.69 7.23 15.60
C LEU A 75 2.87 6.85 16.47
N ASP A 76 3.21 5.55 16.49
CA ASP A 76 4.34 4.99 17.23
C ASP A 76 5.11 3.99 16.36
N GLY A 77 6.35 3.64 16.77
CA GLY A 77 7.26 2.81 16.01
C GLY A 77 8.20 3.61 15.11
N GLU A 78 8.73 2.97 14.08
CA GLU A 78 9.71 3.56 13.18
C GLU A 78 9.34 3.33 11.71
N VAL A 79 9.52 4.36 10.89
CA VAL A 79 9.49 4.28 9.42
C VAL A 79 10.80 4.90 8.92
N ASN A 80 11.80 4.06 8.71
CA ASN A 80 13.13 4.48 8.33
C ASN A 80 13.31 4.45 6.82
N TYR A 81 13.48 5.62 6.20
CA TYR A 81 13.97 5.75 4.84
C TYR A 81 15.49 5.61 4.84
N ILE A 82 16.03 4.81 3.92
CA ILE A 82 17.46 4.53 3.79
C ILE A 82 17.94 5.09 2.46
N ASP A 83 18.85 6.07 2.52
CA ASP A 83 19.40 6.69 1.32
C ASP A 83 20.44 5.78 0.62
N GLU A 84 21.04 6.25 -0.47
CA GLU A 84 22.05 5.50 -1.22
C GLU A 84 23.36 5.34 -0.45
N GLN A 85 23.63 6.21 0.52
CA GLN A 85 24.78 6.17 1.40
C GLN A 85 24.55 5.27 2.64
N GLY A 86 23.33 4.73 2.80
CA GLY A 86 22.96 3.89 3.94
C GLY A 86 22.52 4.67 5.19
N ASN A 87 22.38 6.01 5.12
CA ASN A 87 21.88 6.79 6.24
C ASN A 87 20.38 6.53 6.44
N ARG A 88 19.99 6.38 7.72
CA ARG A 88 18.61 6.09 8.11
C ARG A 88 17.94 7.34 8.66
N THR A 89 16.75 7.65 8.17
CA THR A 89 15.92 8.76 8.66
C THR A 89 14.55 8.26 9.03
N ASN A 90 14.15 8.39 10.30
CA ASN A 90 12.80 8.04 10.74
C ASN A 90 11.81 9.13 10.32
N LEU A 91 10.95 8.80 9.35
CA LEU A 91 10.00 9.74 8.74
C LEU A 91 8.89 10.17 9.72
N LEU A 92 8.50 9.31 10.68
CA LEU A 92 7.43 9.62 11.64
C LEU A 92 7.77 10.80 12.56
N ASN A 93 9.06 11.01 12.82
CA ASN A 93 9.55 12.05 13.75
C ASN A 93 9.83 13.38 13.06
N LEU A 94 9.67 13.47 11.73
CA LEU A 94 9.98 14.67 10.97
C LEU A 94 8.87 15.72 11.10
N SER A 95 9.28 16.97 11.23
CA SER A 95 8.38 18.10 11.06
C SER A 95 7.93 18.23 9.60
N PRO A 96 6.82 18.95 9.31
CA PRO A 96 6.36 19.13 7.92
C PRO A 96 7.43 19.71 6.98
N SER A 97 8.27 20.61 7.46
CA SER A 97 9.38 21.19 6.69
C SER A 97 10.51 20.18 6.45
N ALA A 98 10.88 19.41 7.47
CA ALA A 98 11.89 18.35 7.35
C ALA A 98 11.43 17.17 6.48
N MET A 99 10.11 16.96 6.35
CA MET A 99 9.54 15.94 5.47
C MET A 99 9.56 16.34 3.98
N LYS A 100 9.68 17.63 3.65
CA LYS A 100 9.62 18.13 2.26
C LYS A 100 10.60 17.42 1.29
N PRO A 101 11.90 17.20 1.63
CA PRO A 101 12.82 16.47 0.75
C PRO A 101 12.45 14.99 0.54
N PHE A 102 11.76 14.37 1.49
CA PHE A 102 11.33 12.98 1.38
C PHE A 102 10.06 12.84 0.55
N ARG A 103 9.20 13.87 0.50
CA ARG A 103 7.99 13.87 -0.34
C ARG A 103 8.29 13.81 -1.84
N SER A 104 9.44 14.31 -2.30
CA SER A 104 9.88 14.12 -3.68
C SER A 104 10.35 12.68 -3.96
N LYS A 105 10.88 12.00 -2.94
CA LYS A 105 11.43 10.63 -3.04
C LYS A 105 10.39 9.54 -2.82
N ILE A 106 9.30 9.86 -2.11
CA ILE A 106 8.21 8.93 -1.78
C ILE A 106 6.91 9.56 -2.23
N GLN A 107 6.30 8.98 -3.25
CA GLN A 107 5.04 9.44 -3.82
C GLN A 107 3.91 8.44 -3.57
N MET A 108 2.67 8.86 -3.78
CA MET A 108 1.50 8.00 -3.60
C MET A 108 0.54 8.11 -4.77
N ILE A 109 0.08 6.96 -5.27
CA ILE A 109 -1.05 6.82 -6.17
C ILE A 109 -2.25 6.43 -5.31
N PHE A 110 -3.31 7.24 -5.35
CA PHE A 110 -4.50 7.07 -4.50
C PHE A 110 -5.53 6.14 -5.14
N GLN A 111 -6.36 5.53 -4.30
CA GLN A 111 -7.37 4.54 -4.65
C GLN A 111 -8.39 5.02 -5.69
N ASP A 112 -8.88 6.24 -5.56
CA ASP A 112 -9.89 6.80 -6.45
C ASP A 112 -9.29 7.84 -7.41
N PRO A 113 -9.17 7.51 -8.71
CA PRO A 113 -8.63 8.44 -9.69
C PRO A 113 -9.54 9.66 -9.93
N PHE A 114 -10.82 9.61 -9.53
CA PHE A 114 -11.74 10.74 -9.67
C PHE A 114 -11.50 11.80 -8.59
N SER A 115 -11.40 11.39 -7.32
CA SER A 115 -11.21 12.32 -6.21
C SER A 115 -9.75 12.74 -6.02
N SER A 116 -8.80 11.99 -6.57
CA SER A 116 -7.36 12.27 -6.43
C SER A 116 -6.85 13.37 -7.34
N LEU A 117 -7.58 13.72 -8.40
CA LEU A 117 -7.23 14.77 -9.35
C LEU A 117 -8.13 15.99 -9.12
N ASN A 118 -7.51 17.18 -9.02
CA ASN A 118 -8.28 18.41 -8.92
C ASN A 118 -8.97 18.73 -10.26
N ALA A 119 -10.31 18.59 -10.31
CA ALA A 119 -11.11 18.78 -11.52
C ALA A 119 -11.06 20.21 -12.09
N ARG A 120 -10.53 21.19 -11.36
CA ARG A 120 -10.37 22.59 -11.80
C ARG A 120 -9.03 22.86 -12.47
N LEU A 121 -8.09 21.93 -12.40
CA LEU A 121 -6.78 22.05 -13.01
C LEU A 121 -6.72 21.24 -14.32
N SER A 122 -5.97 21.73 -15.31
CA SER A 122 -5.65 20.96 -16.51
C SER A 122 -4.70 19.81 -16.17
N VAL A 123 -4.63 18.81 -17.03
CA VAL A 123 -3.69 17.68 -16.89
C VAL A 123 -2.26 18.18 -16.74
N LYS A 124 -1.84 19.16 -17.55
CA LYS A 124 -0.53 19.81 -17.45
C LYS A 124 -0.29 20.35 -16.04
N GLN A 125 -1.22 21.11 -15.49
CA GLN A 125 -1.09 21.69 -14.15
C GLN A 125 -1.00 20.61 -13.07
N ILE A 126 -1.80 19.54 -13.18
CA ILE A 126 -1.80 18.42 -12.22
C ILE A 126 -0.44 17.69 -12.20
N VAL A 127 0.15 17.44 -13.38
CA VAL A 127 1.43 16.74 -13.49
C VAL A 127 2.60 17.65 -13.17
N ALA A 128 2.49 18.96 -13.43
CA ALA A 128 3.50 19.96 -13.13
C ALA A 128 3.61 20.29 -11.62
N GLU A 129 2.51 20.19 -10.86
CA GLU A 129 2.45 20.58 -9.44
C GLU A 129 3.59 19.99 -8.59
N PRO A 130 3.92 18.68 -8.63
CA PRO A 130 5.06 18.15 -7.89
C PRO A 130 6.42 18.74 -8.32
N LEU A 131 6.59 19.07 -9.59
CA LEU A 131 7.82 19.69 -10.10
C LEU A 131 7.95 21.12 -9.58
N GLU A 132 6.89 21.92 -9.66
CA GLU A 132 6.87 23.30 -9.16
C GLU A 132 7.15 23.38 -7.65
N VAL A 133 6.68 22.38 -6.86
CA VAL A 133 6.86 22.34 -5.41
C VAL A 133 8.26 21.84 -5.01
N HIS A 134 8.80 20.86 -5.73
CA HIS A 134 10.00 20.12 -5.31
C HIS A 134 11.25 20.42 -6.14
N CYS A 135 11.10 21.04 -7.33
CA CYS A 135 12.18 21.36 -8.24
C CYS A 135 12.20 22.87 -8.58
N PRO A 136 12.42 23.76 -7.59
CA PRO A 136 12.27 25.21 -7.76
C PRO A 136 13.27 25.80 -8.77
N ASP A 137 14.36 25.08 -9.09
CA ASP A 137 15.38 25.51 -10.03
C ASP A 137 15.03 25.22 -11.50
N MET A 138 13.96 24.43 -11.75
CA MET A 138 13.48 24.15 -13.09
C MET A 138 12.78 25.37 -13.70
N SER A 139 13.15 25.72 -14.90
CA SER A 139 12.43 26.73 -15.68
C SER A 139 11.05 26.22 -16.10
N LYS A 140 10.15 27.14 -16.41
CA LYS A 140 8.80 26.77 -16.89
C LYS A 140 8.85 25.90 -18.14
N GLN A 141 9.78 26.15 -19.05
CA GLN A 141 9.95 25.34 -20.26
C GLN A 141 10.38 23.92 -19.94
N GLU A 142 11.33 23.73 -19.04
CA GLU A 142 11.78 22.39 -18.62
C GLU A 142 10.66 21.61 -17.92
N ILE A 143 9.83 22.29 -17.12
CA ILE A 143 8.64 21.67 -16.51
C ILE A 143 7.64 21.24 -17.61
N ASP A 144 7.36 22.13 -18.57
CA ASP A 144 6.46 21.86 -19.68
C ASP A 144 6.92 20.64 -20.50
N ASP A 145 8.19 20.60 -20.87
CA ASP A 145 8.79 19.51 -21.65
C ASP A 145 8.75 18.19 -20.85
N LYS A 146 9.05 18.25 -19.54
CA LYS A 146 8.97 17.07 -18.66
C LYS A 146 7.54 16.55 -18.53
N VAL A 147 6.53 17.42 -18.44
CA VAL A 147 5.13 17.03 -18.40
C VAL A 147 4.72 16.31 -19.68
N LEU A 148 5.03 16.87 -20.86
CA LEU A 148 4.69 16.24 -22.14
C LEU A 148 5.35 14.86 -22.26
N TRP A 149 6.64 14.76 -21.90
CA TRP A 149 7.39 13.51 -21.88
C TRP A 149 6.74 12.47 -20.94
N LEU A 150 6.30 12.88 -19.72
CA LEU A 150 5.63 11.99 -18.78
C LEU A 150 4.30 11.48 -19.33
N LEU A 151 3.53 12.32 -20.02
CA LEU A 151 2.26 11.90 -20.64
C LEU A 151 2.49 10.81 -21.69
N GLU A 152 3.51 10.96 -22.54
CA GLU A 152 3.90 9.93 -23.50
C GLU A 152 4.28 8.61 -22.79
N ARG A 153 5.07 8.68 -21.70
CA ARG A 153 5.49 7.49 -20.94
C ARG A 153 4.33 6.71 -20.34
N VAL A 154 3.25 7.38 -19.94
CA VAL A 154 2.05 6.70 -19.45
C VAL A 154 1.06 6.36 -20.57
N GLY A 155 1.43 6.54 -21.84
CA GLY A 155 0.61 6.22 -23.01
C GLY A 155 -0.55 7.19 -23.23
N LEU A 156 -0.39 8.46 -22.86
CA LEU A 156 -1.29 9.55 -23.17
C LEU A 156 -0.69 10.48 -24.24
N GLN A 157 -1.54 11.00 -25.12
CA GLN A 157 -1.08 11.94 -26.15
C GLN A 157 -0.73 13.29 -25.51
N PRO A 158 0.41 13.93 -25.90
CA PRO A 158 0.82 15.24 -25.39
C PRO A 158 -0.24 16.33 -25.55
N GLU A 159 -1.05 16.27 -26.61
CA GLU A 159 -2.15 17.19 -26.89
C GLU A 159 -3.22 17.20 -25.81
N TYR A 160 -3.27 16.15 -24.97
CA TYR A 160 -4.19 16.07 -23.84
C TYR A 160 -3.78 16.95 -22.65
N ALA A 161 -2.58 17.53 -22.65
CA ALA A 161 -2.06 18.37 -21.57
C ALA A 161 -2.96 19.55 -21.19
N GLY A 162 -3.68 20.11 -22.17
CA GLY A 162 -4.64 21.21 -21.96
C GLY A 162 -6.02 20.80 -21.47
N ARG A 163 -6.36 19.50 -21.48
CA ARG A 163 -7.69 19.00 -21.10
C ARG A 163 -7.83 18.90 -19.57
N TYR A 164 -9.07 18.72 -19.12
CA TYR A 164 -9.44 18.58 -17.73
C TYR A 164 -9.78 17.13 -17.37
N PRO A 165 -9.62 16.69 -16.08
CA PRO A 165 -9.85 15.31 -15.66
C PRO A 165 -11.22 14.73 -16.06
N HIS A 166 -12.27 15.54 -16.08
CA HIS A 166 -13.62 15.08 -16.44
C HIS A 166 -13.78 14.66 -17.92
N GLU A 167 -12.83 15.02 -18.79
CA GLU A 167 -12.82 14.65 -20.21
C GLU A 167 -12.17 13.27 -20.48
N PHE A 168 -11.73 12.55 -19.42
CA PHE A 168 -10.98 11.30 -19.52
C PHE A 168 -11.74 10.12 -18.92
N SER A 169 -11.50 8.93 -19.47
CA SER A 169 -11.93 7.66 -18.87
C SER A 169 -11.24 7.39 -17.53
N GLY A 170 -11.76 6.44 -16.74
CA GLY A 170 -11.14 6.03 -15.47
C GLY A 170 -9.69 5.60 -15.63
N GLY A 171 -9.38 4.76 -16.61
CA GLY A 171 -8.02 4.30 -16.89
C GLY A 171 -7.09 5.44 -17.35
N GLN A 172 -7.58 6.39 -18.12
CA GLN A 172 -6.79 7.57 -18.52
C GLN A 172 -6.50 8.48 -17.31
N ARG A 173 -7.47 8.67 -16.41
CA ARG A 173 -7.24 9.42 -15.15
C ARG A 173 -6.23 8.73 -14.27
N GLN A 174 -6.27 7.42 -14.21
CA GLN A 174 -5.25 6.64 -13.47
C GLN A 174 -3.85 6.88 -14.05
N ARG A 175 -3.71 6.87 -15.38
CA ARG A 175 -2.44 7.19 -16.06
C ARG A 175 -1.96 8.62 -15.77
N ILE A 176 -2.86 9.60 -15.67
CA ILE A 176 -2.52 10.97 -15.22
C ILE A 176 -2.00 10.95 -13.77
N GLY A 177 -2.66 10.20 -12.88
CA GLY A 177 -2.21 10.01 -11.49
C GLY A 177 -0.83 9.37 -11.38
N ILE A 178 -0.54 8.39 -12.25
CA ILE A 178 0.78 7.76 -12.36
C ILE A 178 1.82 8.77 -12.87
N ALA A 179 1.52 9.54 -13.93
CA ALA A 179 2.40 10.58 -14.45
C ALA A 179 2.76 11.63 -13.38
N ARG A 180 1.76 12.06 -12.60
CA ARG A 180 1.97 12.98 -11.46
C ARG A 180 2.91 12.38 -10.42
N ALA A 181 2.72 11.11 -10.04
CA ALA A 181 3.57 10.46 -9.06
C ALA A 181 5.02 10.28 -9.56
N LEU A 182 5.22 10.09 -10.86
CA LEU A 182 6.53 9.95 -11.48
C LEU A 182 7.30 11.27 -11.66
N ALA A 183 6.63 12.40 -11.57
CA ALA A 183 7.17 13.70 -11.95
C ALA A 183 8.51 14.02 -11.27
N THR A 184 8.65 13.70 -9.99
CA THR A 184 9.86 13.96 -9.18
C THR A 184 10.91 12.84 -9.23
N ASN A 185 10.76 11.84 -10.10
CA ASN A 185 11.61 10.64 -10.15
C ASN A 185 11.75 9.97 -8.76
N PRO A 186 10.65 9.52 -8.16
CA PRO A 186 10.65 8.99 -6.79
C PRO A 186 11.38 7.65 -6.72
N SER A 187 11.99 7.34 -5.56
CA SER A 187 12.56 6.02 -5.28
C SER A 187 11.53 5.00 -4.79
N LEU A 188 10.41 5.48 -4.24
CA LEU A 188 9.30 4.65 -3.76
C LEU A 188 7.96 5.27 -4.17
N ILE A 189 7.07 4.45 -4.71
CA ILE A 189 5.67 4.81 -4.91
C ILE A 189 4.78 3.87 -4.10
N ILE A 190 3.91 4.45 -3.28
CA ILE A 190 2.86 3.73 -2.56
C ILE A 190 1.63 3.74 -3.45
N CYS A 191 1.21 2.56 -3.90
CA CYS A 191 0.06 2.36 -4.78
C CYS A 191 -1.11 1.85 -3.92
N ASP A 192 -2.02 2.75 -3.54
CA ASP A 192 -3.17 2.42 -2.71
C ASP A 192 -4.35 2.02 -3.61
N GLU A 193 -4.55 0.73 -3.81
CA GLU A 193 -5.57 0.13 -4.68
C GLU A 193 -5.64 0.77 -6.09
N PRO A 194 -4.52 0.85 -6.83
CA PRO A 194 -4.41 1.68 -8.03
C PRO A 194 -5.27 1.22 -9.20
N VAL A 195 -5.88 0.05 -9.13
CA VAL A 195 -6.67 -0.54 -10.22
C VAL A 195 -8.09 -0.96 -9.80
N SER A 196 -8.46 -0.80 -8.53
CA SER A 196 -9.73 -1.32 -7.98
C SER A 196 -11.00 -0.75 -8.61
N ALA A 197 -10.93 0.48 -9.15
CA ALA A 197 -12.05 1.18 -9.78
C ALA A 197 -12.10 1.00 -11.31
N LEU A 198 -11.25 0.13 -11.88
CA LEU A 198 -11.12 -0.07 -13.32
C LEU A 198 -11.70 -1.43 -13.75
N ASP A 199 -12.13 -1.53 -15.00
CA ASP A 199 -12.48 -2.84 -15.59
C ASP A 199 -11.24 -3.73 -15.79
N VAL A 200 -11.44 -5.06 -15.86
CA VAL A 200 -10.36 -6.06 -15.87
C VAL A 200 -9.35 -5.82 -16.99
N SER A 201 -9.82 -5.41 -18.18
CA SER A 201 -8.93 -5.20 -19.34
C SER A 201 -8.03 -3.97 -19.14
N VAL A 202 -8.57 -2.91 -18.57
CA VAL A 202 -7.82 -1.68 -18.23
C VAL A 202 -6.90 -1.91 -17.04
N GLN A 203 -7.32 -2.72 -16.05
CA GLN A 203 -6.45 -3.13 -14.94
C GLN A 203 -5.14 -3.76 -15.44
N ALA A 204 -5.24 -4.75 -16.35
CA ALA A 204 -4.06 -5.42 -16.92
C ALA A 204 -3.13 -4.42 -17.63
N GLN A 205 -3.69 -3.47 -18.41
CA GLN A 205 -2.90 -2.46 -19.09
C GLN A 205 -2.17 -1.52 -18.11
N VAL A 206 -2.82 -1.14 -17.00
CA VAL A 206 -2.19 -0.27 -15.98
C VAL A 206 -1.11 -1.03 -15.21
N ILE A 207 -1.31 -2.31 -14.91
CA ILE A 207 -0.31 -3.14 -14.23
C ILE A 207 0.94 -3.30 -15.11
N ASN A 208 0.78 -3.68 -16.39
CA ASN A 208 1.90 -3.79 -17.32
C ASN A 208 2.64 -2.46 -17.45
N LEU A 209 1.91 -1.35 -17.57
CA LEU A 209 2.52 -0.02 -17.58
C LEU A 209 3.36 0.24 -16.31
N MET A 210 2.87 -0.16 -15.13
CA MET A 210 3.61 0.05 -13.87
C MET A 210 4.86 -0.83 -13.80
N GLU A 211 4.83 -2.05 -14.33
CA GLU A 211 6.01 -2.92 -14.45
C GLU A 211 7.06 -2.33 -15.41
N ASP A 212 6.63 -1.87 -16.59
CA ASP A 212 7.52 -1.22 -17.56
C ASP A 212 8.19 0.02 -16.95
N LEU A 213 7.41 0.87 -16.26
CA LEU A 213 7.93 2.06 -15.59
C LEU A 213 8.88 1.69 -14.43
N GLN A 214 8.62 0.62 -13.69
CA GLN A 214 9.53 0.13 -12.64
C GLN A 214 10.87 -0.28 -13.23
N GLN A 215 10.87 -1.01 -14.35
CA GLN A 215 12.09 -1.43 -15.04
C GLN A 215 12.86 -0.23 -15.60
N GLU A 216 12.16 0.74 -16.20
CA GLU A 216 12.79 1.93 -16.80
C GLU A 216 13.42 2.85 -15.75
N PHE A 217 12.71 3.09 -14.63
CA PHE A 217 13.12 4.08 -13.61
C PHE A 217 13.83 3.48 -12.40
N GLY A 218 13.78 2.16 -12.21
CA GLY A 218 14.40 1.46 -11.09
C GLY A 218 13.75 1.75 -9.71
N MET A 219 12.53 2.28 -9.71
CA MET A 219 11.81 2.60 -8.47
C MET A 219 11.24 1.36 -7.78
N SER A 220 10.88 1.51 -6.52
CA SER A 220 10.25 0.47 -5.70
C SER A 220 8.77 0.76 -5.52
N TYR A 221 7.96 -0.30 -5.32
CA TYR A 221 6.54 -0.15 -5.02
C TYR A 221 6.16 -0.76 -3.67
N LEU A 222 5.28 -0.08 -2.93
CA LEU A 222 4.38 -0.72 -1.97
C LEU A 222 3.02 -0.82 -2.66
N PHE A 223 2.67 -2.01 -3.14
CA PHE A 223 1.45 -2.24 -3.92
C PHE A 223 0.35 -2.80 -3.03
N ILE A 224 -0.61 -1.96 -2.68
CA ILE A 224 -1.75 -2.30 -1.83
C ILE A 224 -2.92 -2.66 -2.73
N ALA A 225 -3.48 -3.87 -2.56
CA ALA A 225 -4.72 -4.26 -3.22
C ALA A 225 -5.47 -5.32 -2.40
N HIS A 226 -6.70 -5.59 -2.79
CA HIS A 226 -7.51 -6.67 -2.24
C HIS A 226 -7.51 -7.92 -3.13
N ASP A 227 -7.14 -7.80 -4.41
CA ASP A 227 -7.03 -8.92 -5.34
C ASP A 227 -5.61 -9.52 -5.29
N LEU A 228 -5.56 -10.76 -4.78
CA LEU A 228 -4.31 -11.51 -4.65
C LEU A 228 -3.69 -11.89 -5.99
N SER A 229 -4.48 -12.11 -7.04
CA SER A 229 -3.97 -12.46 -8.36
C SER A 229 -3.20 -11.29 -8.97
N VAL A 230 -3.74 -10.09 -8.84
CA VAL A 230 -3.10 -8.86 -9.28
C VAL A 230 -1.80 -8.63 -8.51
N VAL A 231 -1.84 -8.78 -7.17
CA VAL A 231 -0.65 -8.58 -6.33
C VAL A 231 0.42 -9.62 -6.61
N TYR A 232 0.04 -10.88 -6.81
CA TYR A 232 0.97 -11.95 -7.18
C TYR A 232 1.72 -11.63 -8.49
N HIS A 233 1.01 -11.08 -9.47
CA HIS A 233 1.60 -10.78 -10.78
C HIS A 233 2.72 -9.72 -10.69
N ILE A 234 2.47 -8.61 -9.97
CA ILE A 234 3.40 -7.48 -9.95
C ILE A 234 4.46 -7.56 -8.83
N SER A 235 4.29 -8.43 -7.82
CA SER A 235 5.09 -8.38 -6.60
C SER A 235 6.16 -9.48 -6.52
N GLN A 236 7.32 -9.14 -6.00
CA GLN A 236 8.36 -10.11 -5.65
C GLN A 236 8.10 -10.73 -4.27
N ARG A 237 7.54 -9.96 -3.34
CA ARG A 237 7.14 -10.41 -2.00
C ARG A 237 5.74 -9.93 -1.68
N ILE A 238 5.04 -10.71 -0.84
CA ILE A 238 3.68 -10.38 -0.40
C ILE A 238 3.63 -10.38 1.12
N ALA A 239 3.01 -9.34 1.69
CA ALA A 239 2.62 -9.23 3.09
C ALA A 239 1.10 -9.34 3.20
N VAL A 240 0.62 -10.30 3.98
CA VAL A 240 -0.81 -10.51 4.26
C VAL A 240 -1.15 -9.82 5.57
N MET A 241 -2.09 -8.89 5.53
CA MET A 241 -2.57 -8.15 6.70
C MET A 241 -3.95 -8.61 7.16
N TYR A 242 -4.11 -8.75 8.46
CA TYR A 242 -5.38 -8.99 9.12
C TYR A 242 -5.51 -8.13 10.37
N LEU A 243 -6.59 -7.37 10.49
CA LEU A 243 -6.96 -6.58 11.67
C LEU A 243 -5.79 -5.73 12.23
N GLY A 244 -5.06 -5.04 11.34
CA GLY A 244 -3.95 -4.15 11.69
C GLY A 244 -2.60 -4.83 11.93
N ASN A 245 -2.47 -6.13 11.73
CA ASN A 245 -1.23 -6.88 11.90
C ASN A 245 -0.83 -7.58 10.60
N VAL A 246 0.48 -7.73 10.35
CA VAL A 246 0.99 -8.64 9.32
C VAL A 246 0.95 -10.06 9.89
N VAL A 247 0.23 -10.96 9.23
CA VAL A 247 0.08 -12.35 9.67
C VAL A 247 0.97 -13.32 8.90
N GLU A 248 1.34 -12.97 7.68
CA GLU A 248 2.28 -13.73 6.86
C GLU A 248 3.02 -12.79 5.90
N ILE A 249 4.33 -13.00 5.70
CA ILE A 249 5.14 -12.30 4.69
C ILE A 249 6.17 -13.25 4.11
N GLY A 250 6.29 -13.28 2.78
CA GLY A 250 7.20 -14.17 2.09
C GLY A 250 7.39 -13.79 0.63
N SER A 251 8.10 -14.65 -0.14
CA SER A 251 8.11 -14.51 -1.60
C SER A 251 6.69 -14.64 -2.15
N ALA A 252 6.41 -13.95 -3.27
CA ALA A 252 5.08 -14.01 -3.89
C ALA A 252 4.67 -15.46 -4.18
N ASN A 253 5.59 -16.29 -4.66
CA ASN A 253 5.36 -17.71 -4.92
C ASN A 253 4.97 -18.48 -3.65
N ASN A 254 5.69 -18.29 -2.55
CA ASN A 254 5.42 -19.01 -1.31
C ASN A 254 4.04 -18.61 -0.75
N VAL A 255 3.77 -17.31 -0.66
CA VAL A 255 2.49 -16.83 -0.12
C VAL A 255 1.30 -17.24 -1.01
N TYR A 256 1.48 -17.26 -2.34
CA TYR A 256 0.39 -17.57 -3.28
C TYR A 256 0.13 -19.07 -3.46
N PHE A 257 1.17 -19.89 -3.59
CA PHE A 257 1.02 -21.33 -3.87
C PHE A 257 1.15 -22.23 -2.64
N ASP A 258 1.89 -21.80 -1.60
CA ASP A 258 2.13 -22.55 -0.38
C ASP A 258 1.91 -21.68 0.88
N PRO A 259 0.70 -21.05 1.02
CA PRO A 259 0.40 -20.22 2.17
C PRO A 259 0.42 -21.04 3.47
N VAL A 260 0.97 -20.45 4.52
CA VAL A 260 1.13 -21.15 5.81
C VAL A 260 0.08 -20.70 6.81
N HIS A 261 -0.15 -19.38 6.94
CA HIS A 261 -1.12 -18.87 7.90
C HIS A 261 -2.56 -19.27 7.53
N PRO A 262 -3.40 -19.74 8.47
CA PRO A 262 -4.77 -20.17 8.17
C PRO A 262 -5.64 -19.11 7.49
N TYR A 263 -5.43 -17.83 7.79
CA TYR A 263 -6.09 -16.72 7.09
C TYR A 263 -5.64 -16.59 5.64
N SER A 264 -4.33 -16.70 5.36
CA SER A 264 -3.81 -16.66 3.98
C SER A 264 -4.36 -17.82 3.15
N LYS A 265 -4.46 -19.02 3.71
CA LYS A 265 -5.11 -20.19 3.08
C LYS A 265 -6.56 -19.90 2.73
N ALA A 266 -7.31 -19.33 3.66
CA ALA A 266 -8.72 -18.98 3.43
C ALA A 266 -8.87 -17.90 2.36
N LEU A 267 -8.04 -16.84 2.42
CA LEU A 267 -8.05 -15.75 1.45
C LEU A 267 -7.77 -16.26 0.02
N LEU A 268 -6.75 -17.12 -0.14
CA LEU A 268 -6.39 -17.72 -1.43
C LEU A 268 -7.38 -18.76 -1.92
N SER A 269 -8.09 -19.45 -1.03
CA SER A 269 -9.15 -20.37 -1.41
C SER A 269 -10.35 -19.67 -2.04
N ALA A 270 -10.51 -18.36 -1.81
CA ALA A 270 -11.58 -17.55 -2.35
C ALA A 270 -11.25 -16.94 -3.73
N VAL A 271 -9.98 -17.02 -4.18
CA VAL A 271 -9.56 -16.53 -5.50
C VAL A 271 -10.16 -17.44 -6.58
N PRO A 272 -10.93 -16.90 -7.54
CA PRO A 272 -11.49 -17.69 -8.63
C PRO A 272 -10.38 -18.29 -9.50
N GLU A 273 -10.45 -19.59 -9.78
CA GLU A 273 -9.59 -20.20 -10.79
C GLU A 273 -10.26 -20.07 -12.17
N PRO A 274 -9.55 -19.52 -13.16
CA PRO A 274 -10.12 -19.37 -14.51
C PRO A 274 -10.26 -20.69 -15.27
N ASP A 275 -9.71 -21.80 -14.76
CA ASP A 275 -9.77 -23.12 -15.40
C ASP A 275 -11.01 -23.91 -14.92
N PRO A 276 -12.06 -24.06 -15.76
CA PRO A 276 -13.27 -24.78 -15.39
C PRO A 276 -13.05 -26.28 -15.23
N THR A 277 -11.90 -26.83 -15.68
CA THR A 277 -11.59 -28.25 -15.55
C THR A 277 -10.99 -28.61 -14.19
N ARG A 278 -10.48 -27.64 -13.46
CA ARG A 278 -9.99 -27.79 -12.09
C ARG A 278 -11.12 -27.72 -11.06
N THR A 279 -12.02 -28.66 -11.12
CA THR A 279 -13.09 -28.83 -10.12
C THR A 279 -12.53 -29.48 -8.86
N GLY A 280 -12.06 -28.73 -7.88
CA GLY A 280 -11.53 -29.39 -6.67
C GLY A 280 -11.05 -28.52 -5.54
N LYS A 281 -10.85 -27.22 -5.76
CA LYS A 281 -10.42 -26.35 -4.69
C LYS A 281 -11.62 -26.03 -3.76
N GLN A 282 -11.68 -26.73 -2.62
CA GLN A 282 -12.69 -26.41 -1.63
C GLN A 282 -12.44 -25.03 -1.07
N ARG A 283 -13.41 -24.11 -1.24
CA ARG A 283 -13.36 -22.81 -0.64
C ARG A 283 -13.43 -22.95 0.89
N ILE A 284 -12.47 -22.39 1.59
CA ILE A 284 -12.49 -22.32 3.05
C ILE A 284 -13.44 -21.18 3.45
N ILE A 285 -14.59 -21.53 3.99
CA ILE A 285 -15.57 -20.56 4.48
C ILE A 285 -15.16 -20.20 5.91
N LEU A 286 -14.84 -18.93 6.12
CA LEU A 286 -14.55 -18.41 7.45
C LEU A 286 -15.87 -18.11 8.15
N GLU A 287 -16.09 -18.73 9.30
CA GLU A 287 -17.26 -18.51 10.14
C GLU A 287 -17.08 -17.27 11.02
N GLY A 288 -18.19 -16.61 11.35
CA GLY A 288 -18.23 -15.43 12.22
C GLY A 288 -17.92 -14.10 11.53
N ASP A 289 -18.25 -13.02 12.22
CA ASP A 289 -18.04 -11.65 11.75
C ASP A 289 -16.57 -11.23 11.86
N ILE A 290 -16.17 -10.28 11.01
CA ILE A 290 -14.85 -9.65 11.10
C ILE A 290 -14.83 -8.81 12.38
N PRO A 291 -13.91 -9.08 13.33
CA PRO A 291 -13.80 -8.26 14.53
C PRO A 291 -13.47 -6.81 14.19
N THR A 292 -13.98 -5.89 14.99
CA THR A 292 -13.72 -4.47 14.78
C THR A 292 -12.32 -4.08 15.31
N PRO A 293 -11.61 -3.16 14.66
CA PRO A 293 -10.35 -2.62 15.19
C PRO A 293 -10.50 -1.90 16.54
N LEU A 294 -11.73 -1.56 16.93
CA LEU A 294 -12.08 -0.97 18.23
C LEU A 294 -12.01 -2.00 19.36
N ASN A 295 -12.50 -3.22 19.08
CA ASN A 295 -12.58 -4.32 20.05
C ASN A 295 -11.86 -5.55 19.50
N LYS A 296 -10.54 -5.48 19.39
CA LYS A 296 -9.74 -6.61 18.93
C LYS A 296 -9.83 -7.78 19.90
N PRO A 297 -9.91 -9.03 19.40
CA PRO A 297 -9.76 -10.22 20.23
C PRO A 297 -8.40 -10.19 20.96
N SER A 298 -8.35 -10.72 22.19
CA SER A 298 -7.08 -10.93 22.91
C SER A 298 -6.19 -11.94 22.16
N GLY A 299 -4.88 -11.82 22.28
CA GLY A 299 -3.94 -12.71 21.60
C GLY A 299 -4.02 -12.59 20.07
N CYS A 300 -4.08 -13.72 19.37
CA CYS A 300 -4.20 -13.75 17.91
C CYS A 300 -5.53 -13.13 17.45
N GLY A 301 -5.47 -12.04 16.66
CA GLY A 301 -6.66 -11.36 16.16
C GLY A 301 -7.56 -12.21 15.27
N PHE A 302 -6.98 -13.24 14.60
CA PHE A 302 -7.72 -14.15 13.73
C PHE A 302 -8.38 -15.32 14.48
N ARG A 303 -8.09 -15.55 15.78
CA ARG A 303 -8.54 -16.73 16.54
C ARG A 303 -10.05 -16.99 16.54
N THR A 304 -10.85 -15.94 16.45
CA THR A 304 -12.33 -16.05 16.45
C THR A 304 -12.92 -16.58 15.15
N ARG A 305 -12.13 -16.59 14.08
CA ARG A 305 -12.51 -17.09 12.75
C ARG A 305 -11.56 -18.23 12.27
N CYS A 306 -10.60 -18.61 13.09
CA CYS A 306 -9.58 -19.58 12.72
C CYS A 306 -10.10 -21.02 12.97
N PRO A 307 -10.12 -21.89 11.93
CA PRO A 307 -10.52 -23.29 12.10
C PRO A 307 -9.52 -24.11 12.94
N LEU A 308 -8.28 -23.60 13.11
CA LEU A 308 -7.21 -24.24 13.89
C LEU A 308 -7.00 -23.58 15.26
N ALA A 309 -7.94 -22.75 15.72
CA ALA A 309 -7.78 -22.01 16.97
C ALA A 309 -7.60 -22.94 18.18
N GLN A 310 -6.64 -22.61 19.02
CA GLN A 310 -6.34 -23.30 20.28
C GLN A 310 -6.43 -22.32 21.46
N PRO A 311 -6.59 -22.79 22.70
CA PRO A 311 -6.65 -21.93 23.88
C PRO A 311 -5.44 -20.98 24.01
N SER A 312 -4.24 -21.42 23.62
CA SER A 312 -3.02 -20.60 23.59
C SER A 312 -3.11 -19.39 22.65
N CYS A 313 -3.92 -19.45 21.59
CA CYS A 313 -4.13 -18.33 20.68
C CYS A 313 -4.83 -17.13 21.34
N ALA A 314 -5.42 -17.28 22.52
CA ALA A 314 -6.07 -16.20 23.26
C ALA A 314 -5.14 -15.46 24.23
N GLN A 315 -3.95 -16.01 24.49
CA GLN A 315 -3.02 -15.51 25.51
C GLN A 315 -2.17 -14.36 24.98
N ASP A 316 -1.37 -14.62 23.96
CA ASP A 316 -0.41 -13.65 23.43
C ASP A 316 -0.63 -13.37 21.94
N VAL A 317 -0.31 -12.14 21.51
CA VAL A 317 -0.22 -11.78 20.09
C VAL A 317 0.99 -12.51 19.52
N PRO A 318 0.83 -13.38 18.50
CA PRO A 318 1.96 -14.14 18.00
C PRO A 318 2.95 -13.24 17.26
N ASP A 319 4.24 -13.45 17.55
CA ASP A 319 5.33 -12.82 16.81
C ASP A 319 5.51 -13.46 15.42
N LEU A 320 6.03 -12.67 14.49
CA LEU A 320 6.44 -13.15 13.17
C LEU A 320 7.69 -14.05 13.32
N ARG A 321 7.59 -15.32 12.89
CA ARG A 321 8.69 -16.29 12.88
C ARG A 321 8.85 -16.93 11.51
N THR A 322 10.09 -17.21 11.12
CA THR A 322 10.38 -17.89 9.85
C THR A 322 9.97 -19.36 9.93
N VAL A 323 9.30 -19.84 8.90
CA VAL A 323 8.82 -21.23 8.76
C VAL A 323 9.52 -21.95 7.61
N GLY A 324 9.27 -23.26 7.46
CA GLY A 324 10.02 -24.15 6.58
C GLY A 324 10.07 -23.76 5.11
N ASN A 325 9.04 -23.07 4.58
CA ASN A 325 9.03 -22.59 3.19
C ASN A 325 9.74 -21.22 3.00
N GLY A 326 10.36 -20.67 4.03
CA GLY A 326 11.05 -19.38 4.00
C GLY A 326 10.13 -18.17 4.18
N SER A 327 8.81 -18.35 4.36
CA SER A 327 7.90 -17.29 4.80
C SER A 327 8.07 -17.01 6.28
N THR A 328 7.67 -15.80 6.68
CA THR A 328 7.60 -15.40 8.09
C THR A 328 6.13 -15.28 8.49
N VAL A 329 5.72 -15.94 9.56
CA VAL A 329 4.30 -16.16 9.92
C VAL A 329 4.06 -15.84 11.39
N ALA A 330 2.97 -15.11 11.68
CA ALA A 330 2.50 -14.79 13.03
C ALA A 330 1.42 -15.79 13.47
N CYS A 331 1.79 -17.05 13.67
CA CYS A 331 0.86 -18.10 14.12
C CYS A 331 1.57 -19.08 15.06
N PRO A 332 1.01 -19.36 16.25
CA PRO A 332 1.61 -20.31 17.18
C PRO A 332 1.36 -21.77 16.81
N VAL A 333 0.41 -22.03 15.89
CA VAL A 333 -0.08 -23.40 15.59
C VAL A 333 0.60 -24.02 14.39
N VAL A 334 1.16 -23.21 13.46
CA VAL A 334 1.81 -23.69 12.22
C VAL A 334 3.29 -23.42 12.21
#